data_49e8068bc2c12438c10bf047b16c6e85
#
_entry.id   49e8068bc2c12438c10bf047b16c6e85
#
_cell.length_a   1.000
_cell.length_b   1.000
_cell.length_c   1.000
_cell.angle_alpha   90.00
_cell.angle_beta   90.00
_cell.angle_gamma   90.00
#
_symmetry.space_group_name_H-M   'P 1'
#
loop_
_entity.id
_entity.type
_entity.pdbx_description
1 polymer ?
#
loop_
_entity_poly.entity_id
_entity_poly.type
_entity_poly.pdbx_seq_one_letter_code
_entity_poly.pdbx_strand_id
1 'polypeptide(L)'
;MISVSNLVKKYGDLTAVAGVSFEVARGEIVGLLGHNGAGKTTVMKTMTGYLEPTAGTISVGGIDVVADRIGVQRQIGYMPESAPLYREMLVQEYLLMMAQFRGLPAKSQVPAVAEAVIATGLQERLLQPIGTLSKGYRQRVGLAQAILHKPDVLVLDEPTNGLDPVQILEIRALIRRLAETTTVIISTHILSEIEAVCNRVVILIDGHLAADSNLDELLSTNRIRLSIRESDDLEPKLNGLDGVQNVAKLTDGKEENTWSIDCEDSAALVPVIARLGYESNWTITEVRAETPSLEQVFRDLMFAHAAEAQVAEVSE
;
A
#
# COMPACT_ATOMS: atom_id res chain seq x y z
N MET A 1 13.00 9.80 4.61
CA MET A 1 12.09 10.96 4.46
C MET A 1 11.11 11.04 5.62
N ILE A 2 10.49 9.95 5.99
CA ILE A 2 9.61 9.82 7.17
C ILE A 2 10.17 8.73 8.06
N SER A 3 10.18 8.96 9.37
CA SER A 3 10.55 7.96 10.37
C SER A 3 9.47 7.89 11.44
N VAL A 4 8.96 6.71 11.68
CA VAL A 4 7.98 6.38 12.73
C VAL A 4 8.68 5.41 13.68
N SER A 5 8.79 5.77 14.97
CA SER A 5 9.51 4.98 15.96
C SER A 5 8.63 4.70 17.17
N ASN A 6 8.33 3.41 17.42
CA ASN A 6 7.55 2.91 18.55
C ASN A 6 6.23 3.68 18.76
N LEU A 7 5.54 4.00 17.67
CA LEU A 7 4.31 4.78 17.73
C LEU A 7 3.22 4.05 18.50
N VAL A 8 2.73 4.68 19.57
CA VAL A 8 1.57 4.23 20.32
C VAL A 8 0.50 5.33 20.29
N LYS A 9 -0.75 4.94 19.99
CA LYS A 9 -1.91 5.81 20.11
C LYS A 9 -3.05 5.11 20.83
N LYS A 10 -3.48 5.71 21.94
CA LYS A 10 -4.60 5.24 22.75
C LYS A 10 -5.77 6.23 22.71
N TYR A 11 -6.98 5.72 22.77
CA TYR A 11 -8.23 6.45 22.95
C TYR A 11 -8.95 5.86 24.16
N GLY A 12 -8.75 6.46 25.34
CA GLY A 12 -9.15 5.83 26.60
C GLY A 12 -8.46 4.47 26.76
N ASP A 13 -9.26 3.42 26.92
CA ASP A 13 -8.76 2.04 27.10
C ASP A 13 -8.40 1.35 25.77
N LEU A 14 -8.86 1.91 24.62
CA LEU A 14 -8.59 1.34 23.30
C LEU A 14 -7.19 1.74 22.83
N THR A 15 -6.33 0.76 22.61
CA THR A 15 -5.04 0.96 21.92
C THR A 15 -5.24 0.78 20.41
N ALA A 16 -5.27 1.89 19.68
CA ALA A 16 -5.48 1.88 18.22
C ALA A 16 -4.19 1.65 17.42
N VAL A 17 -3.03 1.96 18.01
CA VAL A 17 -1.68 1.68 17.45
C VAL A 17 -0.78 1.29 18.60
N ALA A 18 -0.04 0.21 18.47
CA ALA A 18 0.67 -0.46 19.54
C ALA A 18 2.16 -0.69 19.19
N GLY A 19 2.98 0.37 19.26
CA GLY A 19 4.43 0.27 19.08
C GLY A 19 4.89 0.11 17.63
N VAL A 20 4.18 0.71 16.67
CA VAL A 20 4.50 0.61 15.24
C VAL A 20 5.75 1.42 14.90
N SER A 21 6.69 0.78 14.18
CA SER A 21 7.93 1.42 13.68
C SER A 21 8.14 1.09 12.22
N PHE A 22 8.38 2.10 11.38
CA PHE A 22 8.77 1.95 9.98
C PHE A 22 9.40 3.26 9.47
N GLU A 23 10.10 3.17 8.37
CA GLU A 23 10.69 4.33 7.70
C GLU A 23 10.20 4.39 6.25
N VAL A 24 10.12 5.60 5.68
CA VAL A 24 9.81 5.81 4.26
C VAL A 24 10.92 6.65 3.65
N ALA A 25 11.56 6.14 2.61
CA ALA A 25 12.59 6.87 1.88
C ALA A 25 11.97 7.91 0.93
N ARG A 26 12.80 8.80 0.42
CA ARG A 26 12.35 9.81 -0.55
C ARG A 26 12.02 9.15 -1.89
N GLY A 27 10.87 9.50 -2.47
CA GLY A 27 10.43 9.00 -3.78
C GLY A 27 9.80 7.61 -3.75
N GLU A 28 9.61 7.01 -2.56
CA GLU A 28 8.86 5.75 -2.42
C GLU A 28 7.36 5.97 -2.55
N ILE A 29 6.67 4.95 -3.06
CA ILE A 29 5.22 4.80 -2.96
C ILE A 29 4.94 3.64 -2.00
N VAL A 30 4.55 3.99 -0.78
CA VAL A 30 4.29 3.01 0.28
C VAL A 30 2.79 2.84 0.49
N GLY A 31 2.33 1.59 0.45
CA GLY A 31 0.98 1.22 0.79
C GLY A 31 0.86 0.87 2.27
N LEU A 32 -0.04 1.54 2.99
CA LEU A 32 -0.42 1.17 4.35
C LEU A 32 -1.68 0.30 4.30
N LEU A 33 -1.48 -1.02 4.39
CA LEU A 33 -2.51 -2.04 4.23
C LEU A 33 -3.03 -2.53 5.58
N GLY A 34 -4.31 -2.89 5.66
CA GLY A 34 -4.93 -3.50 6.83
C GLY A 34 -6.46 -3.45 6.74
N HIS A 35 -7.13 -4.27 7.50
CA HIS A 35 -8.60 -4.25 7.60
C HIS A 35 -9.10 -2.93 8.24
N ASN A 36 -10.41 -2.71 8.21
CA ASN A 36 -11.02 -1.56 8.88
C ASN A 36 -10.82 -1.69 10.40
N GLY A 37 -10.29 -0.63 11.02
CA GLY A 37 -9.93 -0.64 12.44
C GLY A 37 -8.47 -1.03 12.71
N ALA A 38 -7.68 -1.48 11.74
CA ALA A 38 -6.27 -1.87 11.93
C ALA A 38 -5.31 -0.72 12.33
N GLY A 39 -5.79 0.52 12.44
CA GLY A 39 -4.98 1.67 12.88
C GLY A 39 -4.46 2.56 11.76
N LYS A 40 -4.69 2.25 10.46
CA LYS A 40 -4.17 3.00 9.30
C LYS A 40 -4.42 4.52 9.39
N THR A 41 -5.68 4.91 9.47
CA THR A 41 -6.08 6.34 9.57
C THR A 41 -5.48 7.01 10.81
N THR A 42 -5.32 6.27 11.92
CA THR A 42 -4.69 6.78 13.14
C THR A 42 -3.21 7.07 12.91
N VAL A 43 -2.47 6.16 12.29
CA VAL A 43 -1.06 6.37 11.89
C VAL A 43 -0.94 7.58 10.97
N MET A 44 -1.77 7.67 9.92
CA MET A 44 -1.75 8.81 9.00
C MET A 44 -2.07 10.14 9.67
N LYS A 45 -3.09 10.20 10.52
CA LYS A 45 -3.45 11.42 11.27
C LYS A 45 -2.35 11.84 12.25
N THR A 46 -1.66 10.88 12.85
CA THR A 46 -0.53 11.19 13.74
C THR A 46 0.66 11.71 12.94
N MET A 47 0.98 11.07 11.81
CA MET A 47 2.05 11.49 10.90
C MET A 47 1.83 12.90 10.32
N THR A 48 0.58 13.27 10.05
CA THR A 48 0.23 14.61 9.55
C THR A 48 0.10 15.67 10.63
N GLY A 49 0.36 15.31 11.89
CA GLY A 49 0.24 16.21 13.04
C GLY A 49 -1.22 16.57 13.38
N TYR A 50 -2.18 15.84 12.85
CA TYR A 50 -3.60 16.01 13.22
C TYR A 50 -3.91 15.41 14.59
N LEU A 51 -3.22 14.33 14.95
CA LEU A 51 -3.28 13.70 16.26
C LEU A 51 -1.88 13.69 16.88
N GLU A 52 -1.83 13.85 18.21
CA GLU A 52 -0.59 13.63 18.95
C GLU A 52 -0.44 12.14 19.31
N PRO A 53 0.78 11.56 19.24
CA PRO A 53 1.02 10.22 19.72
C PRO A 53 0.84 10.14 21.24
N THR A 54 0.44 8.98 21.76
CA THR A 54 0.46 8.71 23.20
C THR A 54 1.88 8.41 23.68
N ALA A 55 2.67 7.73 22.84
CA ALA A 55 4.10 7.47 23.02
C ALA A 55 4.77 7.24 21.66
N GLY A 56 6.11 7.21 21.64
CA GLY A 56 6.87 7.11 20.41
C GLY A 56 7.05 8.46 19.72
N THR A 57 7.73 8.47 18.59
CA THR A 57 8.08 9.67 17.85
C THR A 57 7.81 9.51 16.35
N ILE A 58 7.48 10.62 15.69
CA ILE A 58 7.36 10.68 14.23
C ILE A 58 8.11 11.91 13.74
N SER A 59 8.92 11.73 12.72
CA SER A 59 9.57 12.85 12.02
C SER A 59 9.30 12.80 10.52
N VAL A 60 9.17 13.97 9.90
CA VAL A 60 8.99 14.15 8.46
C VAL A 60 10.00 15.19 7.98
N GLY A 61 10.85 14.81 7.04
CA GLY A 61 11.94 15.68 6.57
C GLY A 61 12.92 16.07 7.69
N GLY A 62 13.06 15.24 8.73
CA GLY A 62 13.88 15.52 9.90
C GLY A 62 13.22 16.45 10.94
N ILE A 63 11.96 16.86 10.74
CA ILE A 63 11.19 17.67 11.69
C ILE A 63 10.29 16.78 12.52
N ASP A 64 10.38 16.86 13.85
CA ASP A 64 9.49 16.14 14.75
C ASP A 64 8.06 16.70 14.69
N VAL A 65 7.08 15.80 14.55
CA VAL A 65 5.66 16.15 14.35
C VAL A 65 5.05 16.86 15.56
N VAL A 66 5.51 16.57 16.77
CA VAL A 66 5.00 17.19 18.00
C VAL A 66 5.68 18.54 18.24
N ALA A 67 7.00 18.59 18.02
CA ALA A 67 7.80 19.79 18.28
C ALA A 67 7.50 20.92 17.29
N ASP A 68 7.34 20.63 16.00
CA ASP A 68 6.98 21.62 14.98
C ASP A 68 5.92 21.08 13.99
N ARG A 69 4.70 21.00 14.46
CA ARG A 69 3.53 20.56 13.69
C ARG A 69 3.35 21.36 12.40
N ILE A 70 3.51 22.66 12.46
CA ILE A 70 3.31 23.54 11.29
C ILE A 70 4.40 23.34 10.26
N GLY A 71 5.65 23.18 10.69
CA GLY A 71 6.78 22.84 9.81
C GLY A 71 6.55 21.53 9.07
N VAL A 72 6.07 20.50 9.77
CA VAL A 72 5.68 19.23 9.17
C VAL A 72 4.53 19.39 8.18
N GLN A 73 3.44 20.08 8.56
CA GLN A 73 2.28 20.30 7.69
C GLN A 73 2.59 21.07 6.40
N ARG A 74 3.65 21.88 6.40
CA ARG A 74 4.14 22.54 5.17
C ARG A 74 4.78 21.57 4.19
N GLN A 75 5.34 20.45 4.68
CA GLN A 75 5.96 19.43 3.85
C GLN A 75 4.96 18.36 3.39
N ILE A 76 3.77 18.28 4.01
CA ILE A 76 2.79 17.22 3.76
C ILE A 76 1.56 17.77 3.04
N GLY A 77 1.19 17.14 1.93
CA GLY A 77 -0.14 17.18 1.37
C GLY A 77 -0.98 16.04 1.95
N TYR A 78 -2.12 16.34 2.53
CA TYR A 78 -2.99 15.31 3.13
C TYR A 78 -4.37 15.33 2.49
N MET A 79 -4.83 14.16 2.07
CA MET A 79 -6.19 13.91 1.65
C MET A 79 -6.80 12.84 2.57
N PRO A 80 -7.69 13.21 3.49
CA PRO A 80 -8.41 12.24 4.32
C PRO A 80 -9.47 11.49 3.50
N GLU A 81 -9.88 10.32 3.95
CA GLU A 81 -10.91 9.49 3.33
C GLU A 81 -12.19 10.28 2.99
N SER A 82 -12.66 11.07 3.94
CA SER A 82 -13.75 12.03 3.74
C SER A 82 -13.16 13.44 3.68
N ALA A 83 -12.83 13.90 2.47
CA ALA A 83 -12.32 15.26 2.30
C ALA A 83 -13.36 16.29 2.76
N PRO A 84 -13.00 17.22 3.67
CA PRO A 84 -13.91 18.24 4.20
C PRO A 84 -14.12 19.34 3.15
N LEU A 85 -14.88 19.04 2.11
CA LEU A 85 -15.16 19.96 1.01
C LEU A 85 -16.37 20.84 1.34
N TYR A 86 -16.24 22.14 1.07
CA TYR A 86 -17.37 23.08 1.16
C TYR A 86 -18.24 22.96 -0.10
N ARG A 87 -19.33 22.23 0.01
CA ARG A 87 -20.17 21.82 -1.12
C ARG A 87 -20.77 22.99 -1.91
N GLU A 88 -21.02 24.11 -1.24
CA GLU A 88 -21.62 25.33 -1.81
C GLU A 88 -20.61 26.16 -2.63
N MET A 89 -19.32 25.97 -2.37
CA MET A 89 -18.28 26.74 -3.05
C MET A 89 -18.03 26.21 -4.46
N LEU A 90 -17.64 27.10 -5.36
CA LEU A 90 -17.06 26.72 -6.66
C LEU A 90 -15.68 26.09 -6.43
N VAL A 91 -15.29 25.17 -7.32
CA VAL A 91 -13.98 24.49 -7.22
C VAL A 91 -12.83 25.51 -7.12
N GLN A 92 -12.84 26.55 -7.97
CA GLN A 92 -11.80 27.58 -7.94
C GLN A 92 -11.75 28.37 -6.63
N GLU A 93 -12.92 28.71 -6.07
CA GLU A 93 -13.03 29.46 -4.80
C GLU A 93 -12.45 28.65 -3.65
N TYR A 94 -12.84 27.37 -3.59
CA TYR A 94 -12.32 26.43 -2.58
C TYR A 94 -10.81 26.28 -2.67
N LEU A 95 -10.25 26.06 -3.89
CA LEU A 95 -8.82 25.88 -4.07
C LEU A 95 -8.03 27.17 -3.76
N LEU A 96 -8.55 28.34 -4.10
CA LEU A 96 -7.94 29.62 -3.71
C LEU A 96 -7.96 29.83 -2.20
N MET A 97 -9.08 29.51 -1.53
CA MET A 97 -9.16 29.56 -0.08
C MET A 97 -8.12 28.60 0.56
N MET A 98 -8.00 27.38 0.05
CA MET A 98 -7.01 26.41 0.54
C MET A 98 -5.58 26.89 0.33
N ALA A 99 -5.29 27.54 -0.81
CA ALA A 99 -3.99 28.15 -1.07
C ALA A 99 -3.65 29.26 -0.04
N GLN A 100 -4.64 30.05 0.36
CA GLN A 100 -4.49 31.05 1.44
C GLN A 100 -4.23 30.39 2.80
N PHE A 101 -4.98 29.34 3.17
CA PHE A 101 -4.77 28.60 4.42
C PHE A 101 -3.42 27.91 4.48
N ARG A 102 -2.87 27.49 3.33
CA ARG A 102 -1.50 26.96 3.23
C ARG A 102 -0.42 28.05 3.31
N GLY A 103 -0.81 29.32 3.42
CA GLY A 103 0.11 30.45 3.52
C GLY A 103 0.84 30.79 2.22
N LEU A 104 0.30 30.40 1.06
CA LEU A 104 0.91 30.75 -0.21
C LEU A 104 0.84 32.27 -0.42
N PRO A 105 1.94 32.92 -0.84
CA PRO A 105 1.95 34.36 -1.17
C PRO A 105 0.87 34.69 -2.21
N ALA A 106 0.18 35.80 -2.08
CA ALA A 106 -0.94 36.19 -2.95
C ALA A 106 -0.61 36.07 -4.45
N LYS A 107 0.60 36.48 -4.86
CA LYS A 107 1.07 36.37 -6.24
C LYS A 107 1.25 34.93 -6.74
N SER A 108 1.39 33.95 -5.85
CA SER A 108 1.62 32.54 -6.17
C SER A 108 0.35 31.69 -6.10
N GLN A 109 -0.75 32.21 -5.54
CA GLN A 109 -1.98 31.43 -5.31
C GLN A 109 -2.64 31.01 -6.62
N VAL A 110 -2.89 31.95 -7.53
CA VAL A 110 -3.53 31.63 -8.82
C VAL A 110 -2.67 30.68 -9.68
N PRO A 111 -1.35 30.89 -9.83
CA PRO A 111 -0.49 29.92 -10.52
C PRO A 111 -0.51 28.52 -9.87
N ALA A 112 -0.44 28.41 -8.54
CA ALA A 112 -0.48 27.13 -7.85
C ALA A 112 -1.83 26.41 -8.05
N VAL A 113 -2.94 27.12 -7.98
CA VAL A 113 -4.26 26.58 -8.28
C VAL A 113 -4.34 26.09 -9.72
N ALA A 114 -3.84 26.86 -10.69
CA ALA A 114 -3.84 26.47 -12.10
C ALA A 114 -3.03 25.18 -12.33
N GLU A 115 -1.83 25.07 -11.74
CA GLU A 115 -1.01 23.86 -11.81
C GLU A 115 -1.73 22.66 -11.19
N ALA A 116 -2.31 22.80 -9.99
CA ALA A 116 -3.04 21.72 -9.31
C ALA A 116 -4.27 21.27 -10.10
N VAL A 117 -5.01 22.21 -10.68
CA VAL A 117 -6.18 21.96 -11.54
C VAL A 117 -5.78 21.17 -12.79
N ILE A 118 -4.70 21.55 -13.45
CA ILE A 118 -4.17 20.84 -14.62
C ILE A 118 -3.73 19.42 -14.21
N ALA A 119 -2.97 19.31 -13.14
CA ALA A 119 -2.46 18.04 -12.66
C ALA A 119 -3.59 17.04 -12.32
N THR A 120 -4.73 17.51 -11.80
CA THR A 120 -5.86 16.70 -11.37
C THR A 120 -7.01 16.58 -12.39
N GLY A 121 -6.90 17.23 -13.54
CA GLY A 121 -7.91 17.18 -14.61
C GLY A 121 -9.23 17.85 -14.24
N LEU A 122 -9.17 19.02 -13.57
CA LEU A 122 -10.34 19.77 -13.10
C LEU A 122 -10.68 21.00 -13.94
N GLN A 123 -10.01 21.22 -15.08
CA GLN A 123 -10.11 22.45 -15.90
C GLN A 123 -11.56 22.81 -16.25
N GLU A 124 -12.35 21.82 -16.65
CA GLU A 124 -13.74 22.03 -17.08
C GLU A 124 -14.72 22.16 -15.89
N ARG A 125 -14.26 21.99 -14.66
CA ARG A 125 -15.08 21.95 -13.44
C ARG A 125 -14.88 23.14 -12.52
N LEU A 126 -13.98 24.06 -12.86
CA LEU A 126 -13.59 25.20 -12.03
C LEU A 126 -14.75 26.07 -11.53
N LEU A 127 -15.73 26.30 -12.40
CA LEU A 127 -16.89 27.15 -12.14
C LEU A 127 -18.13 26.35 -11.66
N GLN A 128 -17.95 25.08 -11.30
CA GLN A 128 -19.05 24.25 -10.79
C GLN A 128 -19.01 24.21 -9.25
N PRO A 129 -20.19 24.25 -8.61
CA PRO A 129 -20.27 23.99 -7.18
C PRO A 129 -19.79 22.56 -6.86
N ILE A 130 -18.96 22.41 -5.82
CA ILE A 130 -18.39 21.11 -5.44
C ILE A 130 -19.47 20.07 -5.14
N GLY A 131 -20.60 20.50 -4.59
CA GLY A 131 -21.74 19.62 -4.28
C GLY A 131 -22.37 18.94 -5.50
N THR A 132 -22.24 19.53 -6.70
CA THR A 132 -22.80 19.01 -7.95
C THR A 132 -21.86 18.02 -8.67
N LEU A 133 -20.63 17.92 -8.21
CA LEU A 133 -19.63 17.03 -8.81
C LEU A 133 -19.90 15.56 -8.47
N SER A 134 -19.51 14.64 -9.37
CA SER A 134 -19.43 13.22 -9.07
C SER A 134 -18.44 12.94 -7.93
N LYS A 135 -18.52 11.76 -7.32
CA LYS A 135 -17.58 11.37 -6.26
C LYS A 135 -16.12 11.43 -6.75
N GLY A 136 -15.83 10.94 -7.97
CA GLY A 136 -14.49 10.98 -8.55
C GLY A 136 -13.96 12.41 -8.74
N TYR A 137 -14.79 13.33 -9.19
CA TYR A 137 -14.38 14.74 -9.27
C TYR A 137 -14.16 15.38 -7.90
N ARG A 138 -14.95 15.03 -6.89
CA ARG A 138 -14.69 15.48 -5.50
C ARG A 138 -13.36 14.93 -4.97
N GLN A 139 -13.01 13.67 -5.27
CA GLN A 139 -11.70 13.12 -4.92
C GLN A 139 -10.57 13.88 -5.61
N ARG A 140 -10.73 14.25 -6.89
CA ARG A 140 -9.77 15.10 -7.61
C ARG A 140 -9.62 16.49 -6.97
N VAL A 141 -10.70 17.09 -6.46
CA VAL A 141 -10.63 18.34 -5.69
C VAL A 141 -9.87 18.14 -4.37
N GLY A 142 -10.09 17.01 -3.69
CA GLY A 142 -9.33 16.60 -2.50
C GLY A 142 -7.84 16.42 -2.78
N LEU A 143 -7.47 15.82 -3.92
CA LEU A 143 -6.09 15.71 -4.37
C LEU A 143 -5.51 17.09 -4.74
N ALA A 144 -6.25 17.90 -5.49
CA ALA A 144 -5.81 19.24 -5.89
C ALA A 144 -5.42 20.10 -4.68
N GLN A 145 -6.25 20.12 -3.63
CA GLN A 145 -5.93 20.86 -2.40
C GLN A 145 -4.69 20.30 -1.68
N ALA A 146 -4.46 19.00 -1.75
CA ALA A 146 -3.31 18.38 -1.11
C ALA A 146 -1.97 18.75 -1.77
N ILE A 147 -1.97 19.02 -3.10
CA ILE A 147 -0.76 19.31 -3.87
C ILE A 147 -0.49 20.81 -4.11
N LEU A 148 -1.39 21.71 -3.69
CA LEU A 148 -1.30 23.16 -3.93
C LEU A 148 0.03 23.79 -3.57
N HIS A 149 0.62 23.36 -2.46
CA HIS A 149 1.86 23.92 -1.91
C HIS A 149 3.10 23.12 -2.29
N LYS A 150 2.98 22.21 -3.26
CA LYS A 150 4.07 21.34 -3.77
C LYS A 150 4.77 20.59 -2.63
N PRO A 151 4.04 19.72 -1.89
CA PRO A 151 4.58 19.03 -0.74
C PRO A 151 5.66 18.02 -1.13
N ASP A 152 6.62 17.75 -0.24
CA ASP A 152 7.61 16.67 -0.39
C ASP A 152 6.98 15.29 -0.13
N VAL A 153 5.90 15.23 0.65
CA VAL A 153 5.16 14.02 1.02
C VAL A 153 3.67 14.18 0.74
N LEU A 154 3.07 13.19 0.11
CA LEU A 154 1.62 13.11 -0.12
C LEU A 154 1.05 11.93 0.65
N VAL A 155 0.13 12.20 1.58
CA VAL A 155 -0.56 11.19 2.39
C VAL A 155 -2.01 11.10 1.92
N LEU A 156 -2.42 9.93 1.44
CA LEU A 156 -3.73 9.68 0.84
C LEU A 156 -4.46 8.58 1.61
N ASP A 157 -5.54 8.93 2.28
CA ASP A 157 -6.34 8.01 3.06
C ASP A 157 -7.53 7.51 2.21
N GLU A 158 -7.50 6.23 1.80
CA GLU A 158 -8.51 5.56 0.98
C GLU A 158 -8.89 6.36 -0.31
N PRO A 159 -7.93 6.75 -1.17
CA PRO A 159 -8.16 7.71 -2.26
C PRO A 159 -9.13 7.23 -3.34
N THR A 160 -9.37 5.94 -3.44
CA THR A 160 -10.22 5.30 -4.46
C THR A 160 -11.53 4.76 -3.91
N ASN A 161 -11.76 4.91 -2.59
CA ASN A 161 -12.93 4.36 -1.92
C ASN A 161 -14.25 4.82 -2.55
N GLY A 162 -15.05 3.83 -3.02
CA GLY A 162 -16.39 4.04 -3.60
C GLY A 162 -16.39 4.76 -4.94
N LEU A 163 -15.31 4.66 -5.70
CA LEU A 163 -15.21 5.02 -7.12
C LEU A 163 -15.57 3.83 -8.00
N ASP A 164 -16.02 4.11 -9.22
CA ASP A 164 -16.19 3.07 -10.24
C ASP A 164 -14.83 2.63 -10.83
N PRO A 165 -14.75 1.47 -11.51
CA PRO A 165 -13.48 0.94 -12.03
C PRO A 165 -12.72 1.89 -12.96
N VAL A 166 -13.42 2.71 -13.76
CA VAL A 166 -12.76 3.67 -14.68
C VAL A 166 -12.13 4.80 -13.87
N GLN A 167 -12.86 5.34 -12.90
CA GLN A 167 -12.36 6.39 -12.02
C GLN A 167 -11.17 5.91 -11.17
N ILE A 168 -11.18 4.65 -10.71
CA ILE A 168 -10.06 4.04 -10.01
C ILE A 168 -8.80 4.06 -10.87
N LEU A 169 -8.88 3.62 -12.12
CA LEU A 169 -7.74 3.64 -13.04
C LEU A 169 -7.20 5.06 -13.27
N GLU A 170 -8.08 6.05 -13.40
CA GLU A 170 -7.69 7.44 -13.57
C GLU A 170 -6.99 8.01 -12.32
N ILE A 171 -7.50 7.71 -11.11
CA ILE A 171 -6.86 8.15 -9.86
C ILE A 171 -5.52 7.45 -9.65
N ARG A 172 -5.40 6.15 -9.94
CA ARG A 172 -4.12 5.42 -9.89
C ARG A 172 -3.08 6.04 -10.84
N ALA A 173 -3.46 6.36 -12.07
CA ALA A 173 -2.59 7.03 -13.03
C ALA A 173 -2.17 8.43 -12.55
N LEU A 174 -3.07 9.16 -11.91
CA LEU A 174 -2.78 10.46 -11.31
C LEU A 174 -1.78 10.32 -10.15
N ILE A 175 -2.00 9.38 -9.24
CA ILE A 175 -1.09 9.15 -8.10
C ILE A 175 0.31 8.78 -8.59
N ARG A 176 0.45 7.89 -9.59
CA ARG A 176 1.76 7.54 -10.16
C ARG A 176 2.49 8.74 -10.73
N ARG A 177 1.80 9.65 -11.44
CA ARG A 177 2.42 10.90 -11.93
C ARG A 177 2.87 11.83 -10.82
N LEU A 178 2.08 11.95 -9.74
CA LEU A 178 2.47 12.75 -8.58
C LEU A 178 3.68 12.16 -7.85
N ALA A 179 3.79 10.83 -7.82
CA ALA A 179 4.89 10.12 -7.20
C ALA A 179 6.24 10.29 -7.93
N GLU A 180 6.27 10.74 -9.18
CA GLU A 180 7.53 11.05 -9.89
C GLU A 180 8.36 12.12 -9.18
N THR A 181 7.71 13.01 -8.41
CA THR A 181 8.37 14.12 -7.71
C THR A 181 8.12 14.16 -6.21
N THR A 182 7.24 13.31 -5.69
CA THR A 182 6.73 13.36 -4.32
C THR A 182 6.76 11.97 -3.70
N THR A 183 7.16 11.85 -2.43
CA THR A 183 7.01 10.60 -1.67
C THR A 183 5.52 10.39 -1.36
N VAL A 184 4.98 9.20 -1.60
CA VAL A 184 3.55 8.95 -1.46
C VAL A 184 3.29 7.84 -0.45
N ILE A 185 2.35 8.10 0.47
CA ILE A 185 1.79 7.07 1.36
C ILE A 185 0.29 6.96 1.07
N ILE A 186 -0.16 5.75 0.81
CA ILE A 186 -1.56 5.46 0.50
C ILE A 186 -2.08 4.46 1.52
N SER A 187 -3.16 4.78 2.23
CA SER A 187 -3.91 3.74 2.95
C SER A 187 -4.96 3.12 2.03
N THR A 188 -5.11 1.83 2.15
CA THR A 188 -6.25 1.12 1.54
C THR A 188 -6.48 -0.23 2.25
N HIS A 189 -7.68 -0.75 2.12
CA HIS A 189 -8.03 -2.12 2.46
C HIS A 189 -8.19 -3.00 1.21
N ILE A 190 -7.94 -2.44 0.01
CA ILE A 190 -8.08 -3.12 -1.28
C ILE A 190 -6.69 -3.52 -1.78
N LEU A 191 -6.39 -4.82 -1.74
CA LEU A 191 -5.10 -5.39 -2.09
C LEU A 191 -4.64 -5.07 -3.52
N SER A 192 -5.57 -5.14 -4.49
CA SER A 192 -5.27 -4.81 -5.89
C SER A 192 -4.88 -3.35 -6.12
N GLU A 193 -5.11 -2.46 -5.18
CA GLU A 193 -4.64 -1.08 -5.25
C GLU A 193 -3.17 -0.99 -4.86
N ILE A 194 -2.77 -1.73 -3.83
CA ILE A 194 -1.36 -1.85 -3.43
C ILE A 194 -0.53 -2.40 -4.59
N GLU A 195 -0.93 -3.56 -5.14
CA GLU A 195 -0.24 -4.19 -6.28
C GLU A 195 -0.14 -3.28 -7.51
N ALA A 196 -1.17 -2.42 -7.71
CA ALA A 196 -1.21 -1.55 -8.88
C ALA A 196 -0.35 -0.30 -8.76
N VAL A 197 -0.07 0.23 -7.56
CA VAL A 197 0.51 1.58 -7.40
C VAL A 197 1.75 1.59 -6.51
N CYS A 198 1.85 0.70 -5.53
CA CYS A 198 2.90 0.74 -4.52
C CYS A 198 4.11 -0.12 -4.90
N ASN A 199 5.29 0.26 -4.41
CA ASN A 199 6.51 -0.53 -4.52
C ASN A 199 6.78 -1.32 -3.23
N ARG A 200 6.25 -0.82 -2.11
CA ARG A 200 6.43 -1.36 -0.76
C ARG A 200 5.12 -1.31 0.00
N VAL A 201 4.94 -2.25 0.90
CA VAL A 201 3.74 -2.34 1.74
C VAL A 201 4.13 -2.46 3.21
N VAL A 202 3.43 -1.67 4.03
CA VAL A 202 3.42 -1.75 5.49
C VAL A 202 2.05 -2.32 5.89
N ILE A 203 2.03 -3.51 6.47
CA ILE A 203 0.79 -4.22 6.84
C ILE A 203 0.53 -4.05 8.32
N LEU A 204 -0.65 -3.52 8.65
CA LEU A 204 -1.12 -3.37 10.01
C LEU A 204 -2.25 -4.35 10.30
N ILE A 205 -2.17 -5.04 11.45
CA ILE A 205 -3.20 -5.92 12.00
C ILE A 205 -3.41 -5.54 13.46
N ASP A 206 -4.63 -5.18 13.82
CA ASP A 206 -5.04 -4.83 15.20
C ASP A 206 -4.10 -3.83 15.90
N GLY A 207 -3.65 -2.83 15.15
CA GLY A 207 -2.74 -1.79 15.65
C GLY A 207 -1.26 -2.16 15.70
N HIS A 208 -0.89 -3.37 15.27
CA HIS A 208 0.48 -3.86 15.25
C HIS A 208 1.03 -3.89 13.82
N LEU A 209 2.35 -3.77 13.70
CA LEU A 209 3.07 -3.97 12.44
C LEU A 209 3.23 -5.47 12.19
N ALA A 210 2.52 -5.99 11.20
CA ALA A 210 2.60 -7.39 10.80
C ALA A 210 3.67 -7.66 9.74
N ALA A 211 3.86 -6.73 8.80
CA ALA A 211 4.92 -6.81 7.80
C ALA A 211 5.32 -5.42 7.29
N ASP A 212 6.57 -5.29 6.87
CA ASP A 212 7.13 -4.12 6.18
C ASP A 212 8.14 -4.63 5.15
N SER A 213 7.77 -4.65 3.87
CA SER A 213 8.57 -5.27 2.82
C SER A 213 8.29 -4.66 1.44
N ASN A 214 9.27 -4.77 0.55
CA ASN A 214 9.04 -4.54 -0.88
C ASN A 214 8.01 -5.53 -1.40
N LEU A 215 7.17 -5.08 -2.32
CA LEU A 215 6.07 -5.92 -2.83
C LEU A 215 6.61 -7.15 -3.59
N ASP A 216 7.67 -6.98 -4.37
CA ASP A 216 8.32 -8.07 -5.10
C ASP A 216 8.91 -9.13 -4.15
N GLU A 217 9.52 -8.71 -3.03
CA GLU A 217 10.05 -9.61 -2.01
C GLU A 217 8.93 -10.35 -1.28
N LEU A 218 7.87 -9.62 -0.91
CA LEU A 218 6.70 -10.17 -0.22
C LEU A 218 5.95 -11.21 -1.06
N LEU A 219 5.91 -11.01 -2.38
CA LEU A 219 5.25 -11.89 -3.34
C LEU A 219 6.21 -12.92 -3.97
N SER A 220 7.49 -12.92 -3.59
CA SER A 220 8.41 -13.98 -4.01
C SER A 220 8.24 -15.20 -3.10
N THR A 221 8.09 -16.36 -3.68
CA THR A 221 8.21 -17.63 -2.95
C THR A 221 9.32 -18.46 -3.58
N ASN A 222 10.03 -19.15 -2.73
CA ASN A 222 10.96 -20.19 -3.15
C ASN A 222 10.22 -21.51 -3.40
N ARG A 223 9.09 -21.44 -4.09
CA ARG A 223 8.24 -22.59 -4.42
C ARG A 223 7.94 -22.62 -5.92
N ILE A 224 7.99 -23.82 -6.49
CA ILE A 224 7.68 -24.07 -7.91
C ILE A 224 6.47 -24.97 -7.98
N ARG A 225 5.53 -24.63 -8.85
CA ARG A 225 4.43 -25.48 -9.25
C ARG A 225 4.79 -26.19 -10.53
N LEU A 226 4.72 -27.53 -10.51
CA LEU A 226 4.96 -28.40 -11.65
C LEU A 226 3.74 -29.28 -11.90
N SER A 227 3.14 -29.18 -13.08
CA SER A 227 2.05 -30.07 -13.52
C SER A 227 2.54 -30.92 -14.68
N ILE A 228 2.33 -32.24 -14.57
CA ILE A 228 2.72 -33.23 -15.58
C ILE A 228 1.60 -34.23 -15.79
N ARG A 229 1.57 -34.93 -16.94
CA ARG A 229 0.53 -35.93 -17.21
C ARG A 229 0.72 -37.22 -16.44
N GLU A 230 1.90 -37.83 -16.51
CA GLU A 230 2.25 -39.06 -15.78
C GLU A 230 3.77 -39.19 -15.67
N SER A 231 4.30 -39.64 -14.54
CA SER A 231 5.68 -40.10 -14.37
C SER A 231 5.83 -40.84 -13.04
N ASP A 232 6.42 -42.03 -13.06
CA ASP A 232 6.70 -42.85 -11.88
C ASP A 232 8.04 -42.48 -11.20
N ASP A 233 8.90 -41.70 -11.86
CA ASP A 233 10.26 -41.40 -11.43
C ASP A 233 10.50 -39.91 -11.08
N LEU A 234 9.44 -39.12 -10.96
CA LEU A 234 9.49 -37.67 -10.82
C LEU A 234 10.10 -37.24 -9.48
N GLU A 235 9.54 -37.71 -8.36
CA GLU A 235 9.91 -37.28 -7.02
C GLU A 235 11.39 -37.58 -6.69
N PRO A 236 11.97 -38.78 -6.99
CA PRO A 236 13.36 -39.02 -6.78
C PRO A 236 14.30 -38.14 -7.62
N LYS A 237 13.90 -37.82 -8.85
CA LYS A 237 14.72 -37.00 -9.76
C LYS A 237 14.67 -35.52 -9.34
N LEU A 238 13.55 -35.02 -8.89
CA LEU A 238 13.43 -33.64 -8.39
C LEU A 238 14.18 -33.45 -7.07
N ASN A 239 14.08 -34.40 -6.13
CA ASN A 239 14.83 -34.38 -4.88
C ASN A 239 16.33 -34.48 -5.07
N GLY A 240 16.81 -34.97 -6.24
CA GLY A 240 18.23 -35.02 -6.61
C GLY A 240 18.79 -33.74 -7.21
N LEU A 241 17.96 -32.70 -7.40
CA LEU A 241 18.45 -31.41 -7.93
C LEU A 241 19.02 -30.54 -6.79
N ASP A 242 20.13 -29.89 -7.05
CA ASP A 242 20.73 -28.91 -6.14
C ASP A 242 19.75 -27.75 -5.94
N GLY A 243 19.53 -27.35 -4.69
CA GLY A 243 18.63 -26.27 -4.32
C GLY A 243 17.17 -26.67 -4.10
N VAL A 244 16.79 -27.94 -4.30
CA VAL A 244 15.47 -28.48 -3.91
C VAL A 244 15.51 -28.89 -2.44
N GLN A 245 14.54 -28.40 -1.67
CA GLN A 245 14.41 -28.69 -0.23
C GLN A 245 13.33 -29.74 0.05
N ASN A 246 12.21 -29.68 -0.67
CA ASN A 246 11.08 -30.58 -0.48
C ASN A 246 10.27 -30.69 -1.78
N VAL A 247 9.70 -31.86 -2.02
CA VAL A 247 8.80 -32.12 -3.14
C VAL A 247 7.54 -32.79 -2.60
N ALA A 248 6.38 -32.18 -2.85
CA ALA A 248 5.10 -32.68 -2.38
C ALA A 248 4.06 -32.72 -3.51
N LYS A 249 3.33 -33.83 -3.60
CA LYS A 249 2.21 -33.93 -4.54
C LYS A 249 0.99 -33.16 -3.98
N LEU A 250 0.44 -32.25 -4.79
CA LEU A 250 -0.77 -31.51 -4.42
C LEU A 250 -2.01 -32.38 -4.69
N THR A 251 -2.83 -32.59 -3.62
CA THR A 251 -4.04 -33.41 -3.68
C THR A 251 -5.32 -32.57 -3.81
N ASP A 252 -5.23 -31.34 -4.33
CA ASP A 252 -6.39 -30.48 -4.55
C ASP A 252 -7.24 -30.97 -5.71
N GLY A 253 -8.16 -31.83 -5.41
CA GLY A 253 -9.39 -32.36 -6.02
C GLY A 253 -9.70 -32.19 -7.52
N LYS A 254 -8.92 -31.45 -8.28
CA LYS A 254 -9.11 -31.18 -9.73
C LYS A 254 -7.87 -31.37 -10.62
N GLU A 255 -6.68 -31.47 -10.06
CA GLU A 255 -5.43 -31.61 -10.82
C GLU A 255 -4.62 -32.79 -10.28
N GLU A 256 -4.87 -33.97 -10.81
CA GLU A 256 -4.32 -35.25 -10.29
C GLU A 256 -2.80 -35.38 -10.32
N ASN A 257 -2.07 -34.53 -11.07
CA ASN A 257 -0.62 -34.64 -11.27
C ASN A 257 0.11 -33.30 -11.13
N THR A 258 -0.24 -32.52 -10.10
CA THR A 258 0.45 -31.27 -9.76
C THR A 258 1.32 -31.45 -8.52
N TRP A 259 2.52 -30.89 -8.58
CA TRP A 259 3.53 -30.98 -7.54
C TRP A 259 3.95 -29.61 -7.07
N SER A 260 4.21 -29.47 -5.79
CA SER A 260 4.84 -28.30 -5.16
C SER A 260 6.27 -28.64 -4.82
N ILE A 261 7.20 -27.78 -5.21
CA ILE A 261 8.63 -27.97 -5.00
C ILE A 261 9.13 -26.75 -4.21
N ASP A 262 9.51 -26.95 -2.95
CA ASP A 262 10.17 -25.95 -2.15
C ASP A 262 11.66 -25.93 -2.49
N CYS A 263 12.24 -24.74 -2.74
CA CYS A 263 13.61 -24.58 -3.24
C CYS A 263 14.29 -23.32 -2.69
N GLU A 264 15.58 -23.15 -2.93
CA GLU A 264 16.33 -21.98 -2.52
C GLU A 264 16.14 -20.78 -3.47
N ASP A 265 16.06 -21.05 -4.79
CA ASP A 265 15.86 -20.03 -5.84
C ASP A 265 14.96 -20.62 -6.93
N SER A 266 13.69 -20.23 -6.90
CA SER A 266 12.71 -20.70 -7.85
C SER A 266 12.97 -20.21 -9.28
N ALA A 267 13.53 -19.02 -9.45
CA ALA A 267 13.81 -18.46 -10.77
C ALA A 267 14.95 -19.22 -11.47
N ALA A 268 16.01 -19.58 -10.73
CA ALA A 268 17.11 -20.38 -11.24
C ALA A 268 16.70 -21.83 -11.51
N LEU A 269 15.80 -22.39 -10.70
CA LEU A 269 15.46 -23.81 -10.76
C LEU A 269 14.40 -24.14 -11.82
N VAL A 270 13.48 -23.23 -12.16
CA VAL A 270 12.46 -23.45 -13.22
C VAL A 270 13.06 -23.90 -14.56
N PRO A 271 14.11 -23.26 -15.12
CA PRO A 271 14.75 -23.73 -16.35
C PRO A 271 15.41 -25.11 -16.20
N VAL A 272 15.97 -25.42 -15.02
CA VAL A 272 16.59 -26.71 -14.74
C VAL A 272 15.58 -27.84 -14.74
N ILE A 273 14.42 -27.62 -14.08
CA ILE A 273 13.30 -28.58 -14.07
C ILE A 273 12.74 -28.79 -15.46
N ALA A 274 12.57 -27.72 -16.25
CA ALA A 274 12.08 -27.83 -17.63
C ALA A 274 13.05 -28.67 -18.49
N ARG A 275 14.35 -28.48 -18.32
CA ARG A 275 15.39 -29.27 -19.02
C ARG A 275 15.37 -30.73 -18.57
N LEU A 276 15.32 -30.99 -17.26
CA LEU A 276 15.22 -32.35 -16.71
C LEU A 276 13.97 -33.06 -17.24
N GLY A 277 12.85 -32.37 -17.33
CA GLY A 277 11.62 -32.92 -17.89
C GLY A 277 11.76 -33.32 -19.36
N TYR A 278 12.44 -32.49 -20.17
CA TYR A 278 12.75 -32.84 -21.56
C TYR A 278 13.66 -34.07 -21.66
N GLU A 279 14.73 -34.13 -20.87
CA GLU A 279 15.69 -35.26 -20.84
C GLU A 279 15.04 -36.54 -20.33
N SER A 280 14.03 -36.43 -19.44
CA SER A 280 13.29 -37.54 -18.86
C SER A 280 12.03 -37.94 -19.66
N ASN A 281 11.76 -37.29 -20.80
CA ASN A 281 10.53 -37.46 -21.59
C ASN A 281 9.23 -37.23 -20.80
N TRP A 282 9.24 -36.30 -19.82
CA TRP A 282 8.02 -35.93 -19.11
C TRP A 282 7.15 -35.06 -19.99
N THR A 283 5.82 -35.27 -19.91
CA THR A 283 4.86 -34.38 -20.54
C THR A 283 4.48 -33.26 -19.55
N ILE A 284 5.33 -32.24 -19.49
CA ILE A 284 5.10 -31.06 -18.65
C ILE A 284 3.97 -30.23 -19.26
N THR A 285 2.92 -29.97 -18.49
CA THR A 285 1.82 -29.09 -18.86
C THR A 285 2.01 -27.69 -18.29
N GLU A 286 2.66 -27.59 -17.13
CA GLU A 286 2.99 -26.32 -16.49
C GLU A 286 4.25 -26.44 -15.65
N VAL A 287 5.15 -25.48 -15.72
CA VAL A 287 6.23 -25.26 -14.74
C VAL A 287 6.40 -23.77 -14.52
N ARG A 288 6.20 -23.33 -13.28
CA ARG A 288 6.35 -21.92 -12.93
C ARG A 288 6.72 -21.75 -11.46
N ALA A 289 7.44 -20.67 -11.15
CA ALA A 289 7.52 -20.21 -9.78
C ALA A 289 6.10 -19.84 -9.27
N GLU A 290 5.74 -20.29 -8.09
CA GLU A 290 4.53 -19.82 -7.43
C GLU A 290 4.78 -18.40 -6.94
N THR A 291 3.91 -17.49 -7.33
CA THR A 291 3.82 -16.16 -6.74
C THR A 291 2.54 -16.12 -5.93
N PRO A 292 2.60 -16.08 -4.59
CA PRO A 292 1.39 -15.92 -3.81
C PRO A 292 0.74 -14.59 -4.15
N SER A 293 -0.57 -14.53 -4.17
CA SER A 293 -1.25 -13.26 -4.23
C SER A 293 -1.04 -12.50 -2.91
N LEU A 294 -1.05 -11.19 -2.96
CA LEU A 294 -1.01 -10.37 -1.74
C LEU A 294 -2.16 -10.72 -0.78
N GLU A 295 -3.30 -11.20 -1.32
CA GLU A 295 -4.42 -11.69 -0.54
C GLU A 295 -4.06 -12.94 0.28
N GLN A 296 -3.30 -13.86 -0.29
CA GLN A 296 -2.85 -15.05 0.42
C GLN A 296 -1.86 -14.69 1.52
N VAL A 297 -0.87 -13.86 1.23
CA VAL A 297 0.09 -13.37 2.22
C VAL A 297 -0.62 -12.64 3.36
N PHE A 298 -1.55 -11.75 3.04
CA PHE A 298 -2.32 -11.01 4.05
C PHE A 298 -3.15 -11.95 4.94
N ARG A 299 -3.78 -12.96 4.35
CA ARG A 299 -4.54 -13.98 5.09
C ARG A 299 -3.64 -14.78 6.03
N ASP A 300 -2.47 -15.22 5.57
CA ASP A 300 -1.52 -15.99 6.36
C ASP A 300 -1.00 -15.16 7.56
N LEU A 301 -0.70 -13.88 7.35
CA LEU A 301 -0.34 -12.95 8.42
C LEU A 301 -1.47 -12.76 9.44
N MET A 302 -2.72 -12.67 8.99
CA MET A 302 -3.88 -12.58 9.88
C MET A 302 -4.03 -13.82 10.76
N PHE A 303 -3.85 -15.02 10.19
CA PHE A 303 -3.92 -16.28 10.96
C PHE A 303 -2.77 -16.40 11.95
N ALA A 304 -1.54 -16.03 11.56
CA ALA A 304 -0.39 -16.03 12.45
C ALA A 304 -0.61 -15.10 13.66
N HIS A 305 -1.07 -13.87 13.39
CA HIS A 305 -1.36 -12.88 14.45
C HIS A 305 -2.47 -13.35 15.40
N ALA A 306 -3.54 -13.97 14.88
CA ALA A 306 -4.62 -14.52 15.70
C ALA A 306 -4.14 -15.68 16.59
N ALA A 307 -3.24 -16.53 16.09
CA ALA A 307 -2.65 -17.62 16.86
C ALA A 307 -1.77 -17.11 18.01
N GLU A 308 -0.94 -16.08 17.76
CA GLU A 308 -0.10 -15.44 18.78
C GLU A 308 -0.96 -14.78 19.87
N ALA A 309 -2.05 -14.09 19.51
CA ALA A 309 -2.98 -13.48 20.46
C ALA A 309 -3.63 -14.53 21.39
N GLN A 310 -4.05 -15.69 20.86
CA GLN A 310 -4.61 -16.78 21.66
C GLN A 310 -3.61 -17.39 22.63
N VAL A 311 -2.35 -17.52 22.24
CA VAL A 311 -1.29 -18.05 23.12
C VAL A 311 -1.00 -17.05 24.26
N ALA A 312 -1.04 -15.75 23.98
CA ALA A 312 -0.84 -14.72 25.00
C ALA A 312 -1.97 -14.72 26.07
N GLU A 313 -3.25 -14.88 25.65
CA GLU A 313 -4.40 -14.95 26.56
C GLU A 313 -4.40 -16.21 27.47
N VAL A 314 -3.82 -17.32 27.02
CA VAL A 314 -3.75 -18.60 27.80
C VAL A 314 -2.60 -18.57 28.82
N SER A 315 -1.64 -17.64 28.66
CA SER A 315 -0.45 -17.51 29.51
C SER A 315 -0.58 -16.45 30.63
N GLU A 316 -1.67 -15.70 30.71
CA GLU A 316 -2.08 -14.84 31.83
C GLU A 316 -3.10 -15.56 32.74
#